data_bef5cc53a54cd66e275c1bfed839174e
#
_entry.id   bef5cc53a54cd66e275c1bfed839174e
#
_cell.length_a   1.000
_cell.length_b   1.000
_cell.length_c   1.000
_cell.angle_alpha   90.00
_cell.angle_beta   90.00
_cell.angle_gamma   90.00
#
_symmetry.space_group_name_H-M   'P 1'
#
loop_
_entity.id
_entity.type
_entity.pdbx_description
1 polymer ?
#
loop_
_entity_poly.entity_id
_entity_poly.type
_entity_poly.pdbx_seq_one_letter_code
_entity_poly.pdbx_strand_id
1 'polypeptide(L)'
;MELVTMHTHTNYTGHGHGTVAELVNAAAATGISAIAVTEHYPMSEAMDPTNEVSMPWDKMPQYLIDIAAAAAAHPAMDVLPGCEVDWLGAQEDRDFSALDFSNFVHVLGSVHYLDGWAFDDPAQEARWHDVGVDAVWRRYFEVWCEAASCREAPFTCMAHPDLVKKFGYRPSFNPQPLYDQAAEAVVAGGHMVEVNTSGLTYACAELFPAPDLLRTFFCAGIPCTIG
;
A
#
# COMPACT_ATOMS: atom_id res chain seq x y z
N MET A 1 12.07 -19.03 -11.63
CA MET A 1 11.06 -18.19 -10.98
C MET A 1 11.75 -16.87 -10.72
N GLU A 2 11.24 -15.81 -11.26
CA GLU A 2 11.75 -14.47 -10.96
C GLU A 2 11.23 -14.05 -9.59
N LEU A 3 12.12 -13.52 -8.76
CA LEU A 3 11.77 -12.95 -7.46
C LEU A 3 11.59 -11.45 -7.64
N VAL A 4 10.48 -10.93 -7.15
CA VAL A 4 10.18 -9.50 -7.22
C VAL A 4 9.77 -8.98 -5.84
N THR A 5 9.96 -7.68 -5.59
CA THR A 5 9.38 -6.97 -4.45
C THR A 5 8.90 -5.61 -4.93
N MET A 6 7.60 -5.37 -4.80
CA MET A 6 6.94 -4.22 -5.42
C MET A 6 6.38 -3.23 -4.40
N HIS A 7 6.78 -3.37 -3.12
CA HIS A 7 6.39 -2.46 -2.04
C HIS A 7 7.55 -2.34 -1.05
N THR A 8 8.22 -1.21 -1.08
CA THR A 8 9.40 -0.98 -0.23
C THR A 8 9.51 0.49 0.17
N HIS A 9 10.00 0.71 1.41
CA HIS A 9 10.25 2.04 1.96
C HIS A 9 11.70 2.22 2.35
N THR A 10 12.18 3.45 2.29
CA THR A 10 13.52 3.88 2.68
C THR A 10 13.44 5.04 3.68
N ASN A 11 14.55 5.70 3.93
CA ASN A 11 14.61 6.84 4.85
C ASN A 11 13.99 8.15 4.29
N TYR A 12 13.30 8.09 3.16
CA TYR A 12 12.49 9.21 2.66
C TYR A 12 11.19 9.40 3.45
N THR A 13 10.67 8.33 4.05
CA THR A 13 9.58 8.37 5.04
C THR A 13 10.12 8.21 6.46
N GLY A 14 9.43 8.74 7.47
CA GLY A 14 9.90 8.71 8.85
C GLY A 14 9.97 7.31 9.48
N HIS A 15 9.30 6.32 8.90
CA HIS A 15 9.29 4.93 9.38
C HIS A 15 10.15 3.97 8.52
N GLY A 16 10.67 4.42 7.39
CA GLY A 16 11.59 3.65 6.55
C GLY A 16 13.04 3.76 7.02
N HIS A 17 13.89 2.82 6.62
CA HIS A 17 15.28 2.76 6.99
C HIS A 17 16.19 2.51 5.79
N GLY A 18 17.40 3.08 5.84
CA GLY A 18 18.39 2.96 4.78
C GLY A 18 18.06 3.83 3.56
N THR A 19 19.01 3.91 2.66
CA THR A 19 18.89 4.66 1.41
C THR A 19 18.35 3.79 0.28
N VAL A 20 17.88 4.39 -0.80
CA VAL A 20 17.48 3.68 -2.03
C VAL A 20 18.61 2.77 -2.53
N ALA A 21 19.87 3.27 -2.52
CA ALA A 21 21.02 2.48 -2.96
C ALA A 21 21.27 1.26 -2.06
N GLU A 22 21.16 1.39 -0.73
CA GLU A 22 21.31 0.27 0.19
C GLU A 22 20.21 -0.76 0.01
N LEU A 23 18.97 -0.33 -0.15
CA LEU A 23 17.83 -1.19 -0.42
C LEU A 23 18.01 -1.99 -1.71
N VAL A 24 18.35 -1.32 -2.81
CA VAL A 24 18.53 -1.95 -4.13
C VAL A 24 19.76 -2.90 -4.13
N ASN A 25 20.85 -2.53 -3.46
CA ASN A 25 21.99 -3.41 -3.27
C ASN A 25 21.60 -4.70 -2.50
N ALA A 26 20.81 -4.58 -1.45
CA ALA A 26 20.33 -5.73 -0.67
C ALA A 26 19.42 -6.62 -1.52
N ALA A 27 18.50 -6.04 -2.28
CA ALA A 27 17.63 -6.77 -3.20
C ALA A 27 18.44 -7.55 -4.26
N ALA A 28 19.43 -6.90 -4.89
CA ALA A 28 20.30 -7.55 -5.85
C ALA A 28 21.10 -8.72 -5.23
N ALA A 29 21.60 -8.56 -4.01
CA ALA A 29 22.34 -9.60 -3.29
C ALA A 29 21.49 -10.84 -2.95
N THR A 30 20.16 -10.68 -2.84
CA THR A 30 19.22 -11.77 -2.59
C THR A 30 18.64 -12.40 -3.86
N GLY A 31 19.03 -11.90 -5.05
CA GLY A 31 18.58 -12.44 -6.32
C GLY A 31 17.22 -11.95 -6.78
N ILE A 32 16.74 -10.83 -6.24
CA ILE A 32 15.54 -10.15 -6.72
C ILE A 32 15.83 -9.60 -8.13
N SER A 33 14.94 -9.88 -9.07
CA SER A 33 15.04 -9.45 -10.47
C SER A 33 14.32 -8.13 -10.76
N ALA A 34 13.34 -7.76 -9.94
CA ALA A 34 12.64 -6.47 -10.04
C ALA A 34 12.25 -5.95 -8.65
N ILE A 35 12.45 -4.65 -8.44
CA ILE A 35 12.07 -3.94 -7.22
C ILE A 35 11.39 -2.63 -7.58
N ALA A 36 10.27 -2.31 -6.92
CA ALA A 36 9.71 -0.97 -6.90
C ALA A 36 10.04 -0.28 -5.57
N VAL A 37 10.57 0.93 -5.64
CA VAL A 37 10.73 1.79 -4.46
C VAL A 37 9.48 2.64 -4.38
N THR A 38 8.73 2.56 -3.25
CA THR A 38 7.35 3.03 -3.16
C THR A 38 7.08 3.82 -1.89
N GLU A 39 7.81 4.93 -1.72
CA GLU A 39 7.58 5.80 -0.58
C GLU A 39 6.15 6.34 -0.54
N HIS A 40 5.64 6.61 0.65
CA HIS A 40 4.38 7.31 0.78
C HIS A 40 4.42 8.64 0.03
N TYR A 41 3.49 8.80 -0.90
CA TYR A 41 3.35 10.04 -1.67
C TYR A 41 3.04 11.20 -0.72
N PRO A 42 3.64 12.38 -0.94
CA PRO A 42 3.50 13.50 -0.03
C PRO A 42 2.04 13.82 0.31
N MET A 43 1.75 13.92 1.59
CA MET A 43 0.46 14.36 2.12
C MET A 43 0.44 15.88 2.36
N SER A 44 -0.76 16.41 2.61
CA SER A 44 -0.88 17.80 3.06
C SER A 44 -0.34 17.97 4.48
N GLU A 45 0.14 19.17 4.82
CA GLU A 45 0.58 19.50 6.19
C GLU A 45 -0.51 19.25 7.24
N ALA A 46 -1.79 19.32 6.86
CA ALA A 46 -2.90 19.01 7.76
C ALA A 46 -3.00 17.53 8.12
N MET A 47 -2.55 16.64 7.22
CA MET A 47 -2.62 15.18 7.41
C MET A 47 -1.32 14.63 8.02
N ASP A 48 -0.18 15.17 7.66
CA ASP A 48 1.14 14.75 8.14
C ASP A 48 2.01 15.99 8.48
N PRO A 49 1.69 16.69 9.59
CA PRO A 49 2.36 17.96 9.93
C PRO A 49 3.85 17.81 10.26
N THR A 50 4.30 16.61 10.56
CA THR A 50 5.68 16.31 10.96
C THR A 50 6.48 15.58 9.88
N ASN A 51 5.85 15.21 8.77
CA ASN A 51 6.39 14.35 7.71
C ASN A 51 6.95 13.02 8.28
N GLU A 52 6.25 12.45 9.26
CA GLU A 52 6.62 11.15 9.84
C GLU A 52 6.05 9.98 9.07
N VAL A 53 4.98 10.21 8.30
CA VAL A 53 4.32 9.19 7.50
C VAL A 53 4.74 9.27 6.05
N SER A 54 4.63 10.45 5.42
CA SER A 54 4.86 10.64 4.00
C SER A 54 6.17 11.35 3.70
N MET A 55 6.66 11.18 2.48
CA MET A 55 7.83 11.88 2.00
C MET A 55 7.53 13.38 1.85
N PRO A 56 8.41 14.29 2.33
CA PRO A 56 8.26 15.72 2.09
C PRO A 56 8.30 16.08 0.60
N TRP A 57 7.47 17.03 0.16
CA TRP A 57 7.40 17.48 -1.24
C TRP A 57 8.74 17.89 -1.84
N ASP A 58 9.59 18.55 -1.07
CA ASP A 58 10.91 19.02 -1.51
C ASP A 58 11.91 17.88 -1.74
N LYS A 59 11.62 16.68 -1.25
CA LYS A 59 12.45 15.49 -1.43
C LYS A 59 12.14 14.71 -2.70
N MET A 60 10.97 14.89 -3.30
CA MET A 60 10.55 14.16 -4.49
C MET A 60 11.56 14.18 -5.64
N PRO A 61 12.18 15.32 -6.02
CA PRO A 61 13.17 15.32 -7.08
C PRO A 61 14.40 14.46 -6.77
N GLN A 62 14.87 14.50 -5.51
CA GLN A 62 16.04 13.70 -5.10
C GLN A 62 15.69 12.21 -5.04
N TYR A 63 14.51 11.85 -4.57
CA TYR A 63 13.99 10.49 -4.58
C TYR A 63 14.04 9.86 -5.97
N LEU A 64 13.53 10.56 -6.98
CA LEU A 64 13.56 10.07 -8.37
C LEU A 64 14.99 9.95 -8.93
N ILE A 65 15.88 10.88 -8.56
CA ILE A 65 17.31 10.84 -8.93
C ILE A 65 17.98 9.62 -8.30
N ASP A 66 17.72 9.33 -7.04
CA ASP A 66 18.33 8.20 -6.33
C ASP A 66 17.86 6.86 -6.91
N ILE A 67 16.58 6.74 -7.30
CA ILE A 67 16.07 5.54 -7.99
C ILE A 67 16.76 5.37 -9.35
N ALA A 68 16.86 6.43 -10.14
CA ALA A 68 17.52 6.38 -11.45
C ALA A 68 19.00 6.01 -11.32
N ALA A 69 19.70 6.52 -10.31
CA ALA A 69 21.08 6.17 -10.03
C ALA A 69 21.23 4.70 -9.61
N ALA A 70 20.34 4.20 -8.77
CA ALA A 70 20.31 2.80 -8.37
C ALA A 70 20.03 1.86 -9.56
N ALA A 71 19.08 2.23 -10.42
CA ALA A 71 18.79 1.49 -11.66
C ALA A 71 20.02 1.43 -12.58
N ALA A 72 20.71 2.54 -12.77
CA ALA A 72 21.93 2.60 -13.58
C ALA A 72 23.08 1.74 -13.00
N ALA A 73 23.16 1.61 -11.69
CA ALA A 73 24.13 0.77 -11.00
C ALA A 73 23.82 -0.75 -11.11
N HIS A 74 22.56 -1.11 -11.37
CA HIS A 74 22.08 -2.50 -11.42
C HIS A 74 21.38 -2.83 -12.74
N PRO A 75 22.07 -2.79 -13.90
CA PRO A 75 21.45 -2.93 -15.22
C PRO A 75 20.84 -4.33 -15.50
N ALA A 76 21.08 -5.30 -14.63
CA ALA A 76 20.50 -6.65 -14.71
C ALA A 76 19.22 -6.82 -13.86
N MET A 77 18.79 -5.79 -13.17
CA MET A 77 17.60 -5.78 -12.32
C MET A 77 16.71 -4.60 -12.70
N ASP A 78 15.40 -4.81 -12.75
CA ASP A 78 14.45 -3.75 -12.96
C ASP A 78 14.24 -2.98 -11.64
N VAL A 79 14.72 -1.73 -11.59
CA VAL A 79 14.49 -0.81 -10.46
C VAL A 79 13.47 0.22 -10.89
N LEU A 80 12.27 0.12 -10.33
CA LEU A 80 11.11 0.87 -10.78
C LEU A 80 10.80 2.04 -9.83
N PRO A 81 10.58 3.25 -10.37
CA PRO A 81 10.03 4.33 -9.58
C PRO A 81 8.56 4.07 -9.28
N GLY A 82 8.22 4.08 -8.01
CA GLY A 82 6.88 3.88 -7.50
C GLY A 82 6.54 4.86 -6.39
N CYS A 83 5.32 4.82 -5.93
CA CYS A 83 4.87 5.49 -4.72
C CYS A 83 3.68 4.75 -4.10
N GLU A 84 3.47 4.97 -2.81
CA GLU A 84 2.28 4.53 -2.10
C GLU A 84 1.40 5.74 -1.79
N VAL A 85 0.16 5.69 -2.28
CA VAL A 85 -0.79 6.80 -2.15
C VAL A 85 -1.90 6.40 -1.22
N ASP A 86 -2.02 7.12 -0.13
CA ASP A 86 -3.05 6.91 0.86
C ASP A 86 -4.43 7.33 0.36
N TRP A 87 -5.42 6.42 0.48
CA TRP A 87 -6.81 6.76 0.26
C TRP A 87 -7.42 7.42 1.50
N LEU A 88 -7.61 8.74 1.50
CA LEU A 88 -8.16 9.52 2.63
C LEU A 88 -9.70 9.69 2.61
N GLY A 89 -10.42 9.04 1.70
CA GLY A 89 -11.87 9.13 1.50
C GLY A 89 -12.27 9.92 0.26
N ALA A 90 -13.53 9.90 -0.13
CA ALA A 90 -14.07 10.58 -1.31
C ALA A 90 -14.20 12.11 -1.14
N GLN A 91 -13.52 12.71 -0.16
CA GLN A 91 -13.62 14.13 0.13
C GLN A 91 -12.60 14.98 -0.63
N GLU A 92 -12.85 16.27 -0.67
CA GLU A 92 -12.30 17.32 -1.51
C GLU A 92 -10.75 17.42 -1.62
N ASP A 93 -9.99 16.71 -0.78
CA ASP A 93 -8.52 16.72 -0.79
C ASP A 93 -7.91 15.76 -1.82
N ARG A 94 -8.72 15.20 -2.75
CA ARG A 94 -8.29 14.18 -3.72
C ARG A 94 -8.62 14.49 -5.14
N ASP A 95 -8.32 15.65 -5.54
CA ASP A 95 -8.20 15.91 -6.97
C ASP A 95 -6.87 15.31 -7.46
N PHE A 96 -6.86 13.98 -7.71
CA PHE A 96 -5.70 13.32 -8.32
C PHE A 96 -5.30 13.96 -9.64
N SER A 97 -6.20 14.70 -10.30
CA SER A 97 -5.90 15.41 -11.54
C SER A 97 -4.94 16.57 -11.34
N ALA A 98 -4.84 17.09 -10.12
CA ALA A 98 -3.89 18.15 -9.75
C ALA A 98 -2.49 17.63 -9.39
N LEU A 99 -2.32 16.30 -9.28
CA LEU A 99 -1.07 15.65 -8.90
C LEU A 99 -0.40 15.02 -10.12
N ASP A 100 0.93 15.06 -10.15
CA ASP A 100 1.72 14.49 -11.24
C ASP A 100 2.28 13.11 -10.87
N PHE A 101 1.68 12.06 -11.41
CA PHE A 101 2.14 10.68 -11.28
C PHE A 101 2.93 10.17 -12.49
N SER A 102 3.23 11.02 -13.48
CA SER A 102 3.86 10.62 -14.74
C SER A 102 5.26 10.01 -14.59
N ASN A 103 5.92 10.27 -13.46
CA ASN A 103 7.24 9.72 -13.15
C ASN A 103 7.20 8.33 -12.52
N PHE A 104 6.00 7.81 -12.18
CA PHE A 104 5.85 6.54 -11.50
C PHE A 104 5.27 5.49 -12.44
N VAL A 105 5.83 4.29 -12.41
CA VAL A 105 5.32 3.13 -13.16
C VAL A 105 4.56 2.17 -12.27
N HIS A 106 4.75 2.27 -10.95
CA HIS A 106 4.04 1.46 -9.96
C HIS A 106 3.48 2.36 -8.85
N VAL A 107 2.17 2.48 -8.82
CA VAL A 107 1.46 3.31 -7.83
C VAL A 107 0.58 2.40 -7.00
N LEU A 108 0.93 2.27 -5.73
CA LEU A 108 0.14 1.54 -4.74
C LEU A 108 -0.98 2.44 -4.22
N GLY A 109 -2.20 1.90 -4.14
CA GLY A 109 -3.31 2.54 -3.43
C GLY A 109 -3.50 1.87 -2.08
N SER A 110 -3.37 2.60 -0.99
CA SER A 110 -3.45 2.08 0.38
C SER A 110 -4.57 2.72 1.19
N VAL A 111 -5.06 1.99 2.17
CA VAL A 111 -6.03 2.48 3.15
C VAL A 111 -5.44 2.32 4.54
N HIS A 112 -4.95 3.43 5.11
CA HIS A 112 -4.44 3.52 6.48
C HIS A 112 -5.37 4.35 7.38
N TYR A 113 -6.33 5.06 6.79
CA TYR A 113 -7.22 5.97 7.51
C TYR A 113 -8.69 5.60 7.32
N LEU A 114 -9.42 5.54 8.42
CA LEU A 114 -10.88 5.41 8.45
C LEU A 114 -11.47 6.67 9.07
N ASP A 115 -12.10 7.50 8.25
CA ASP A 115 -12.70 8.77 8.69
C ASP A 115 -11.71 9.64 9.50
N GLY A 116 -10.47 9.76 9.00
CA GLY A 116 -9.39 10.53 9.62
C GLY A 116 -8.69 9.84 10.80
N TRP A 117 -9.03 8.59 11.10
CA TRP A 117 -8.36 7.78 12.10
C TRP A 117 -7.34 6.84 11.46
N ALA A 118 -6.07 6.95 11.83
CA ALA A 118 -5.02 6.00 11.48
C ALA A 118 -5.26 4.68 12.24
N PHE A 119 -6.10 3.79 11.69
CA PHE A 119 -6.59 2.61 12.38
C PHE A 119 -5.52 1.53 12.59
N ASP A 120 -4.45 1.57 11.82
CA ASP A 120 -3.33 0.62 11.86
C ASP A 120 -2.10 1.16 12.61
N ASP A 121 -2.19 2.38 13.18
CA ASP A 121 -1.18 2.96 14.05
C ASP A 121 -1.25 2.34 15.45
N PRO A 122 -0.15 1.69 15.94
CA PRO A 122 -0.11 1.13 17.29
C PRO A 122 -0.42 2.14 18.40
N ALA A 123 -0.09 3.42 18.21
CA ALA A 123 -0.38 4.47 19.18
C ALA A 123 -1.89 4.74 19.31
N GLN A 124 -2.68 4.37 18.31
CA GLN A 124 -4.12 4.57 18.25
C GLN A 124 -4.94 3.28 18.40
N GLU A 125 -4.28 2.15 18.68
CA GLU A 125 -4.92 0.84 18.81
C GLU A 125 -6.06 0.81 19.84
N ALA A 126 -5.94 1.58 20.92
CA ALA A 126 -6.97 1.64 21.97
C ALA A 126 -8.36 2.02 21.42
N ARG A 127 -8.44 2.82 20.34
CA ARG A 127 -9.71 3.24 19.72
C ARG A 127 -10.50 2.07 19.13
N TRP A 128 -9.86 0.94 18.83
CA TRP A 128 -10.54 -0.26 18.36
C TRP A 128 -11.56 -0.80 19.36
N HIS A 129 -11.29 -0.65 20.67
CA HIS A 129 -12.22 -1.07 21.72
C HIS A 129 -13.45 -0.17 21.79
N ASP A 130 -13.31 1.12 21.49
CA ASP A 130 -14.41 2.07 21.51
C ASP A 130 -15.33 1.92 20.28
N VAL A 131 -14.75 1.68 19.11
CA VAL A 131 -15.48 1.53 17.85
C VAL A 131 -16.07 0.12 17.70
N GLY A 132 -15.34 -0.89 18.14
CA GLY A 132 -15.70 -2.30 18.02
C GLY A 132 -15.20 -2.95 16.73
N VAL A 133 -14.61 -4.14 16.87
CA VAL A 133 -13.90 -4.86 15.79
C VAL A 133 -14.78 -5.04 14.55
N ASP A 134 -16.02 -5.48 14.71
CA ASP A 134 -16.94 -5.73 13.60
C ASP A 134 -17.26 -4.46 12.78
N ALA A 135 -17.39 -3.32 13.47
CA ALA A 135 -17.63 -2.03 12.83
C ALA A 135 -16.39 -1.57 12.05
N VAL A 136 -15.20 -1.70 12.64
CA VAL A 136 -13.93 -1.36 11.96
C VAL A 136 -13.73 -2.22 10.71
N TRP A 137 -13.98 -3.53 10.77
CA TRP A 137 -13.88 -4.41 9.61
C TRP A 137 -14.83 -4.01 8.49
N ARG A 138 -16.09 -3.71 8.79
CA ARG A 138 -17.07 -3.26 7.78
C ARG A 138 -16.64 -1.94 7.17
N ARG A 139 -16.27 -0.96 8.00
CA ARG A 139 -15.86 0.36 7.51
C ARG A 139 -14.58 0.29 6.67
N TYR A 140 -13.62 -0.53 7.07
CA TYR A 140 -12.42 -0.76 6.28
C TYR A 140 -12.75 -1.23 4.87
N PHE A 141 -13.55 -2.28 4.73
CA PHE A 141 -13.89 -2.80 3.40
C PHE A 141 -14.77 -1.85 2.59
N GLU A 142 -15.64 -1.04 3.21
CA GLU A 142 -16.34 0.04 2.53
C GLU A 142 -15.35 1.02 1.90
N VAL A 143 -14.42 1.57 2.70
CA VAL A 143 -13.40 2.54 2.25
C VAL A 143 -12.45 1.92 1.24
N TRP A 144 -12.04 0.67 1.47
CA TRP A 144 -11.14 -0.05 0.57
C TRP A 144 -11.80 -0.31 -0.79
N CYS A 145 -13.08 -0.67 -0.83
CA CYS A 145 -13.81 -0.85 -2.07
C CYS A 145 -14.03 0.48 -2.81
N GLU A 146 -14.28 1.58 -2.09
CA GLU A 146 -14.31 2.92 -2.70
C GLU A 146 -13.01 3.23 -3.42
N ALA A 147 -11.86 3.02 -2.76
CA ALA A 147 -10.53 3.20 -3.35
C ALA A 147 -10.32 2.28 -4.56
N ALA A 148 -10.57 0.99 -4.37
CA ALA A 148 -10.32 -0.04 -5.39
C ALA A 148 -11.21 0.10 -6.63
N SER A 149 -12.38 0.73 -6.55
CA SER A 149 -13.27 0.96 -7.68
C SER A 149 -13.06 2.31 -8.38
N CYS A 150 -12.24 3.20 -7.80
CA CYS A 150 -12.00 4.54 -8.33
C CYS A 150 -11.06 4.50 -9.55
N ARG A 151 -11.60 4.69 -10.73
CA ARG A 151 -10.83 4.70 -11.99
C ARG A 151 -10.01 5.97 -12.20
N GLU A 152 -10.39 7.04 -11.53
CA GLU A 152 -9.68 8.32 -11.57
C GLU A 152 -8.44 8.32 -10.68
N ALA A 153 -8.37 7.38 -9.72
CA ALA A 153 -7.19 7.20 -8.89
C ALA A 153 -6.01 6.67 -9.74
N PRO A 154 -4.77 7.11 -9.44
CA PRO A 154 -3.60 6.76 -10.22
C PRO A 154 -3.12 5.32 -9.95
N PHE A 155 -3.86 4.53 -9.21
CA PHE A 155 -3.42 3.23 -8.71
C PHE A 155 -3.18 2.22 -9.83
N THR A 156 -2.04 1.56 -9.80
CA THR A 156 -1.77 0.36 -10.59
C THR A 156 -2.06 -0.91 -9.80
N CYS A 157 -1.94 -0.83 -8.47
CA CYS A 157 -2.08 -1.95 -7.56
C CYS A 157 -2.69 -1.51 -6.22
N MET A 158 -3.62 -2.27 -5.68
CA MET A 158 -4.13 -2.07 -4.31
C MET A 158 -3.20 -2.75 -3.32
N ALA A 159 -2.64 -1.97 -2.41
CA ALA A 159 -1.68 -2.42 -1.40
C ALA A 159 -2.36 -3.23 -0.28
N HIS A 160 -1.61 -4.15 0.31
CA HIS A 160 -1.94 -4.94 1.52
C HIS A 160 -3.45 -5.07 1.80
N PRO A 161 -4.22 -5.73 0.90
CA PRO A 161 -5.65 -5.95 1.13
C PRO A 161 -5.88 -6.61 2.50
N ASP A 162 -6.94 -6.22 3.18
CA ASP A 162 -7.27 -6.65 4.55
C ASP A 162 -6.25 -6.27 5.66
N LEU A 163 -5.54 -5.13 5.51
CA LEU A 163 -4.67 -4.55 6.55
C LEU A 163 -5.39 -4.41 7.91
N VAL A 164 -6.71 -4.32 7.89
CA VAL A 164 -7.58 -4.28 9.07
C VAL A 164 -7.31 -5.40 10.09
N LYS A 165 -6.68 -6.49 9.70
CA LYS A 165 -6.32 -7.60 10.62
C LYS A 165 -4.93 -7.45 11.28
N LYS A 166 -4.17 -6.37 10.99
CA LYS A 166 -2.77 -6.16 11.41
C LYS A 166 -2.53 -6.48 12.89
N PHE A 167 -3.40 -6.01 13.78
CA PHE A 167 -3.32 -6.25 15.23
C PHE A 167 -3.88 -7.61 15.69
N GLY A 168 -4.24 -8.49 14.76
CA GLY A 168 -4.80 -9.81 15.08
C GLY A 168 -6.29 -9.81 15.36
N TYR A 169 -6.98 -8.67 15.31
CA TYR A 169 -8.42 -8.59 15.48
C TYR A 169 -9.16 -9.25 14.31
N ARG A 170 -10.17 -10.07 14.64
CA ARG A 170 -11.01 -10.77 13.66
C ARG A 170 -12.48 -10.44 13.87
N PRO A 171 -13.28 -10.33 12.80
CA PRO A 171 -14.70 -10.06 12.93
C PRO A 171 -15.42 -11.28 13.51
N SER A 172 -16.52 -11.04 14.22
CA SER A 172 -17.38 -12.10 14.75
C SER A 172 -18.30 -12.75 13.69
N PHE A 173 -18.34 -12.16 12.49
CA PHE A 173 -19.13 -12.62 11.35
C PHE A 173 -18.25 -13.26 10.26
N ASN A 174 -18.88 -13.97 9.32
CA ASN A 174 -18.18 -14.48 8.14
C ASN A 174 -17.79 -13.31 7.21
N PRO A 175 -16.48 -13.03 6.96
CA PRO A 175 -16.05 -11.92 6.13
C PRO A 175 -16.23 -12.16 4.62
N GLN A 176 -16.60 -13.34 4.16
CA GLN A 176 -16.69 -13.67 2.74
C GLN A 176 -17.51 -12.66 1.92
N PRO A 177 -18.68 -12.15 2.37
CA PRO A 177 -19.40 -11.13 1.61
C PRO A 177 -18.60 -9.83 1.40
N LEU A 178 -17.71 -9.45 2.33
CA LEU A 178 -16.80 -8.30 2.17
C LEU A 178 -15.70 -8.61 1.14
N TYR A 179 -15.18 -9.83 1.14
CA TYR A 179 -14.19 -10.30 0.18
C TYR A 179 -14.73 -10.33 -1.26
N ASP A 180 -15.98 -10.76 -1.41
CA ASP A 180 -16.66 -10.77 -2.72
C ASP A 180 -16.83 -9.34 -3.25
N GLN A 181 -17.26 -8.40 -2.41
CA GLN A 181 -17.34 -6.97 -2.75
C GLN A 181 -15.98 -6.36 -3.11
N ALA A 182 -14.93 -6.73 -2.36
CA ALA A 182 -13.57 -6.27 -2.64
C ALA A 182 -13.09 -6.74 -4.03
N ALA A 183 -13.36 -7.99 -4.41
CA ALA A 183 -13.01 -8.49 -5.73
C ALA A 183 -13.80 -7.77 -6.84
N GLU A 184 -15.09 -7.53 -6.65
CA GLU A 184 -15.91 -6.74 -7.59
C GLU A 184 -15.36 -5.32 -7.77
N ALA A 185 -14.95 -4.67 -6.67
CA ALA A 185 -14.37 -3.32 -6.68
C ALA A 185 -13.06 -3.26 -7.47
N VAL A 186 -12.14 -4.22 -7.24
CA VAL A 186 -10.87 -4.29 -7.99
C VAL A 186 -11.10 -4.52 -9.47
N VAL A 187 -12.02 -5.41 -9.85
CA VAL A 187 -12.40 -5.63 -11.26
C VAL A 187 -12.97 -4.36 -11.87
N ALA A 188 -13.81 -3.63 -11.14
CA ALA A 188 -14.39 -2.37 -11.61
C ALA A 188 -13.33 -1.28 -11.82
N GLY A 189 -12.34 -1.17 -10.93
CA GLY A 189 -11.22 -0.22 -11.05
C GLY A 189 -10.20 -0.64 -12.10
N GLY A 190 -10.01 -1.94 -12.31
CA GLY A 190 -9.02 -2.48 -13.26
C GLY A 190 -7.61 -2.56 -12.69
N HIS A 191 -7.47 -2.65 -11.37
CA HIS A 191 -6.19 -2.70 -10.65
C HIS A 191 -5.68 -4.13 -10.46
N MET A 192 -4.39 -4.26 -10.14
CA MET A 192 -3.82 -5.45 -9.53
C MET A 192 -4.04 -5.40 -8.01
N VAL A 193 -3.74 -6.50 -7.32
CA VAL A 193 -3.66 -6.54 -5.86
C VAL A 193 -2.28 -7.02 -5.42
N GLU A 194 -1.85 -6.53 -4.29
CA GLU A 194 -0.62 -6.95 -3.65
C GLU A 194 -0.82 -8.22 -2.82
N VAL A 195 0.19 -9.10 -2.82
CA VAL A 195 0.41 -10.10 -1.79
C VAL A 195 1.57 -9.62 -0.93
N ASN A 196 1.25 -9.01 0.20
CA ASN A 196 2.24 -8.39 1.08
C ASN A 196 2.68 -9.36 2.18
N THR A 197 4.00 -9.52 2.31
CA THR A 197 4.60 -10.46 3.24
C THR A 197 4.80 -9.90 4.64
N SER A 198 4.71 -8.58 4.85
CA SER A 198 4.91 -7.94 6.15
C SER A 198 3.93 -8.41 7.22
N GLY A 199 2.73 -8.85 6.81
CA GLY A 199 1.73 -9.39 7.72
C GLY A 199 2.21 -10.58 8.55
N LEU A 200 3.22 -11.32 8.08
CA LEU A 200 3.84 -12.42 8.83
C LEU A 200 4.59 -11.94 10.08
N THR A 201 4.95 -10.66 10.13
CA THR A 201 5.68 -10.05 11.25
C THR A 201 4.77 -9.35 12.27
N TYR A 202 3.49 -9.15 11.91
CA TYR A 202 2.50 -8.53 12.78
C TYR A 202 1.71 -9.55 13.61
N ALA A 203 0.88 -9.06 14.52
CA ALA A 203 0.07 -9.90 15.39
C ALA A 203 -0.91 -10.82 14.65
N CYS A 204 -1.32 -10.47 13.44
CA CYS A 204 -2.14 -11.33 12.59
C CYS A 204 -1.41 -12.60 12.10
N ALA A 205 -0.07 -12.56 11.99
CA ALA A 205 0.80 -13.66 11.54
C ALA A 205 0.34 -14.30 10.21
N GLU A 206 -0.18 -13.50 9.29
CA GLU A 206 -0.67 -13.91 7.97
C GLU A 206 -0.23 -12.92 6.89
N LEU A 207 -0.17 -13.38 5.64
CA LEU A 207 -0.03 -12.49 4.49
C LEU A 207 -1.21 -11.50 4.40
N PHE A 208 -0.99 -10.34 3.81
CA PHE A 208 -2.06 -9.52 3.27
C PHE A 208 -2.14 -9.78 1.75
N PRO A 209 -3.27 -10.29 1.22
CA PRO A 209 -4.51 -10.67 1.91
C PRO A 209 -4.44 -12.05 2.60
N ALA A 210 -5.44 -12.30 3.47
CA ALA A 210 -5.71 -13.62 4.02
C ALA A 210 -5.98 -14.64 2.90
N PRO A 211 -5.70 -15.95 3.12
CA PRO A 211 -5.83 -16.98 2.08
C PRO A 211 -7.20 -17.04 1.40
N ASP A 212 -8.29 -16.78 2.12
CA ASP A 212 -9.63 -16.80 1.55
C ASP A 212 -9.90 -15.57 0.67
N LEU A 213 -9.44 -14.38 1.06
CA LEU A 213 -9.52 -13.19 0.21
C LEU A 213 -8.63 -13.34 -1.04
N LEU A 214 -7.41 -13.86 -0.88
CA LEU A 214 -6.52 -14.13 -2.02
C LEU A 214 -7.17 -15.11 -3.01
N ARG A 215 -7.83 -16.16 -2.50
CA ARG A 215 -8.57 -17.11 -3.35
C ARG A 215 -9.72 -16.42 -4.08
N THR A 216 -10.42 -15.50 -3.42
CA THR A 216 -11.50 -14.72 -4.04
C THR A 216 -10.97 -13.88 -5.20
N PHE A 217 -9.86 -13.16 -5.01
CA PHE A 217 -9.19 -12.39 -6.07
C PHE A 217 -8.73 -13.30 -7.23
N PHE A 218 -8.12 -14.43 -6.91
CA PHE A 218 -7.67 -15.39 -7.93
C PHE A 218 -8.84 -15.92 -8.76
N CYS A 219 -9.97 -16.30 -8.12
CA CYS A 219 -11.17 -16.78 -8.82
C CYS A 219 -11.81 -15.68 -9.69
N ALA A 220 -11.66 -14.42 -9.33
CA ALA A 220 -12.09 -13.27 -10.14
C ALA A 220 -11.12 -12.92 -11.29
N GLY A 221 -9.99 -13.64 -11.42
CA GLY A 221 -8.99 -13.39 -12.45
C GLY A 221 -8.16 -12.11 -12.24
N ILE A 222 -8.10 -11.61 -11.01
CA ILE A 222 -7.37 -10.39 -10.67
C ILE A 222 -5.87 -10.68 -10.66
N PRO A 223 -5.03 -9.90 -11.37
CA PRO A 223 -3.58 -10.03 -11.32
C PRO A 223 -3.04 -9.69 -9.92
N CYS A 224 -1.97 -10.40 -9.51
CA CYS A 224 -1.31 -10.15 -8.22
C CYS A 224 0.17 -9.83 -8.44
N THR A 225 0.72 -9.02 -7.54
CA THR A 225 2.16 -8.81 -7.37
C THR A 225 2.58 -9.12 -5.94
N ILE A 226 3.88 -9.09 -5.64
CA ILE A 226 4.44 -9.40 -4.31
C ILE A 226 5.13 -8.16 -3.75
N GLY A 227 4.82 -7.82 -2.49
CA GLY A 227 5.47 -6.80 -1.68
C GLY A 227 5.97 -7.32 -0.34
#